data_9da47f81144bfb8e50e08ec906eb57dc
#
_entry.id   9da47f81144bfb8e50e08ec906eb57dc
#
_cell.length_a   1.000
_cell.length_b   1.000
_cell.length_c   1.000
_cell.angle_alpha   90.00
_cell.angle_beta   90.00
_cell.angle_gamma   90.00
#
_symmetry.space_group_name_H-M   'P 1'
#
loop_
_entity.id
_entity.type
_entity.pdbx_description
1 polymer ?
#
loop_
_entity_poly.entity_id
_entity_poly.type
_entity_poly.pdbx_seq_one_letter_code
_entity_poly.pdbx_strand_id
1 'polypeptide(L)'
;MPTILVLFGWRLFFYANEGNEPIHVHCRKGEMECKYWIDEDNFDVHEAYAYGLSSQAKKQIRKIIFEHFDYIVDQWGEFQARR
;
A
#
# COMPACT_ATOMS: atom_id res chain seq x y z
N MET A 1 -8.01 -10.19 -5.64
CA MET A 1 -7.19 -9.10 -5.08
C MET A 1 -6.09 -8.74 -6.06
N PRO A 2 -6.15 -7.57 -6.68
CA PRO A 2 -5.10 -7.19 -7.62
C PRO A 2 -3.79 -6.87 -6.88
N THR A 3 -2.79 -7.70 -7.14
CA THR A 3 -1.43 -7.45 -6.68
C THR A 3 -0.80 -6.46 -7.65
N ILE A 4 -0.27 -5.36 -7.13
CA ILE A 4 0.33 -4.32 -7.95
C ILE A 4 1.86 -4.34 -7.95
N LEU A 5 2.44 -4.89 -6.88
CA LEU A 5 3.91 -4.91 -6.75
C LEU A 5 4.32 -6.02 -5.80
N VAL A 6 5.40 -6.73 -6.15
CA VAL A 6 6.04 -7.69 -5.27
C VAL A 6 7.52 -7.33 -5.21
N LEU A 7 8.01 -7.02 -4.01
CA LEU A 7 9.37 -6.55 -3.86
C LEU A 7 9.91 -6.91 -2.46
N PHE A 8 11.07 -7.51 -2.41
CA PHE A 8 11.74 -7.93 -1.15
C PHE A 8 10.83 -8.78 -0.26
N GLY A 9 10.02 -9.64 -0.87
CA GLY A 9 9.08 -10.48 -0.14
C GLY A 9 7.79 -9.78 0.24
N TRP A 10 7.68 -8.48 0.07
CA TRP A 10 6.45 -7.73 0.28
C TRP A 10 5.55 -7.81 -0.93
N ARG A 11 4.27 -8.03 -0.69
CA ARG A 11 3.23 -7.97 -1.70
C ARG A 11 2.34 -6.77 -1.40
N LEU A 12 2.24 -5.88 -2.37
CA LEU A 12 1.37 -4.70 -2.28
C LEU A 12 0.15 -4.94 -3.15
N PHE A 13 -1.03 -4.65 -2.61
CA PHE A 13 -2.27 -5.01 -3.29
C PHE A 13 -3.44 -4.13 -2.84
N PHE A 14 -4.52 -4.19 -3.62
CA PHE A 14 -5.81 -3.58 -3.27
C PHE A 14 -6.84 -4.68 -3.10
N TYR A 15 -7.78 -4.52 -2.17
CA TYR A 15 -8.92 -5.43 -2.07
C TYR A 15 -9.98 -5.02 -3.09
N ALA A 16 -10.72 -6.01 -3.62
CA ALA A 16 -11.71 -5.75 -4.66
C ALA A 16 -12.88 -4.87 -4.21
N ASN A 17 -13.23 -4.91 -2.93
CA ASN A 17 -14.39 -4.21 -2.37
C ASN A 17 -14.00 -3.08 -1.42
N GLU A 18 -13.11 -2.21 -1.89
CA GLU A 18 -12.65 -1.10 -1.04
C GLU A 18 -13.68 0.02 -0.88
N GLY A 19 -14.74 0.01 -1.67
CA GLY A 19 -15.78 1.03 -1.55
C GLY A 19 -15.29 2.41 -1.95
N ASN A 20 -15.66 3.41 -1.16
CA ASN A 20 -15.32 4.81 -1.43
C ASN A 20 -14.22 5.33 -0.51
N GLU A 21 -13.37 4.45 -0.02
CA GLU A 21 -12.27 4.86 0.83
C GLU A 21 -11.26 5.71 0.07
N PRO A 22 -10.57 6.63 0.75
CA PRO A 22 -9.45 7.35 0.13
C PRO A 22 -8.37 6.38 -0.34
N ILE A 23 -7.50 6.87 -1.21
CA ILE A 23 -6.43 6.05 -1.77
C ILE A 23 -5.58 5.42 -0.66
N HIS A 24 -5.32 4.13 -0.79
CA HIS A 24 -4.53 3.38 0.18
C HIS A 24 -3.93 2.15 -0.47
N VAL A 25 -3.02 1.49 0.25
CA VAL A 25 -2.40 0.26 -0.22
C VAL A 25 -2.28 -0.72 0.95
N HIS A 26 -2.54 -1.98 0.67
CA HIS A 26 -2.33 -3.07 1.62
C HIS A 26 -1.00 -3.73 1.32
N CYS A 27 -0.28 -4.13 2.36
CA CYS A 27 1.04 -4.75 2.23
C CYS A 27 1.10 -5.98 3.12
N ARG A 28 1.67 -7.05 2.57
CA ARG A 28 1.79 -8.31 3.31
C ARG A 28 3.13 -8.97 3.03
N LYS A 29 3.74 -9.48 4.09
CA LYS A 29 4.96 -10.28 3.99
C LYS A 29 4.91 -11.34 5.10
N GLY A 30 4.70 -12.62 4.71
CA GLY A 30 4.50 -13.68 5.69
C GLY A 30 3.28 -13.38 6.54
N GLU A 31 3.47 -13.30 7.86
CA GLU A 31 2.40 -12.98 8.79
C GLU A 31 2.27 -11.49 9.10
N MET A 32 3.19 -10.68 8.55
CA MET A 32 3.12 -9.23 8.70
C MET A 32 2.11 -8.66 7.72
N GLU A 33 1.26 -7.76 8.19
CA GLU A 33 0.26 -7.12 7.34
C GLU A 33 0.06 -5.68 7.78
N CYS A 34 -0.07 -4.79 6.82
CA CYS A 34 -0.32 -3.39 7.13
C CYS A 34 -1.11 -2.71 6.01
N LYS A 35 -1.66 -1.56 6.36
CA LYS A 35 -2.38 -0.70 5.42
C LYS A 35 -1.89 0.72 5.62
N TYR A 36 -1.60 1.41 4.54
CA TYR A 36 -1.16 2.80 4.56
C TYR A 36 -2.07 3.66 3.69
N TRP A 37 -2.51 4.78 4.23
CA TRP A 37 -3.19 5.81 3.45
C TRP A 37 -2.15 6.55 2.63
N ILE A 38 -2.48 6.85 1.37
CA ILE A 38 -1.59 7.59 0.48
C ILE A 38 -2.07 9.04 0.40
N ASP A 39 -1.24 9.95 0.86
CA ASP A 39 -1.54 11.38 0.81
C ASP A 39 -0.85 11.98 -0.39
N GLU A 40 -1.57 12.03 -1.52
CA GLU A 40 -1.04 12.55 -2.78
C GLU A 40 -0.58 13.99 -2.67
N ASP A 41 -1.40 14.81 -2.02
CA ASP A 41 -1.17 16.25 -1.97
C ASP A 41 0.11 16.62 -1.25
N ASN A 42 0.47 15.86 -0.23
CA ASN A 42 1.63 16.13 0.60
C ASN A 42 2.79 15.17 0.36
N PHE A 43 2.65 14.26 -0.61
CA PHE A 43 3.64 13.21 -0.88
C PHE A 43 4.02 12.50 0.42
N ASP A 44 3.02 11.99 1.12
CA ASP A 44 3.20 11.36 2.42
C ASP A 44 2.32 10.11 2.54
N VAL A 45 2.60 9.31 3.56
CA VAL A 45 1.81 8.11 3.85
C VAL A 45 1.50 8.06 5.34
N HIS A 46 0.32 7.53 5.68
CA HIS A 46 -0.14 7.43 7.05
C HIS A 46 -0.58 6.01 7.36
N GLU A 47 -0.02 5.43 8.41
CA GLU A 47 -0.35 4.07 8.81
C GLU A 47 -1.80 3.98 9.27
N ALA A 48 -2.60 3.14 8.59
CA ALA A 48 -3.95 2.86 9.03
C ALA A 48 -3.93 1.77 10.10
N TYR A 49 -3.17 0.71 9.85
CA TYR A 49 -2.91 -0.35 10.84
C TYR A 49 -1.67 -1.12 10.44
N ALA A 50 -1.09 -1.83 11.40
CA ALA A 50 0.04 -2.71 11.17
C ALA A 50 0.02 -3.83 12.19
N TYR A 51 0.13 -5.06 11.73
CA TYR A 51 0.13 -6.24 12.56
C TYR A 51 1.41 -7.03 12.35
N GLY A 52 2.13 -7.27 13.43
CA GLY A 52 3.33 -8.12 13.43
C GLY A 52 4.58 -7.45 12.89
N LEU A 53 4.58 -6.17 12.61
CA LEU A 53 5.74 -5.48 12.06
C LEU A 53 6.64 -4.91 13.16
N SER A 54 7.95 -5.18 13.05
CA SER A 54 8.94 -4.51 13.86
C SER A 54 9.15 -3.08 13.33
N SER A 55 9.89 -2.27 14.08
CA SER A 55 10.24 -0.91 13.63
C SER A 55 11.01 -0.94 12.32
N GLN A 56 11.90 -1.92 12.14
CA GLN A 56 12.65 -2.07 10.90
C GLN A 56 11.77 -2.46 9.73
N ALA A 57 10.81 -3.36 9.96
CA ALA A 57 9.86 -3.77 8.92
C ALA A 57 9.00 -2.58 8.49
N LYS A 58 8.58 -1.74 9.43
CA LYS A 58 7.83 -0.53 9.11
C LYS A 58 8.65 0.44 8.26
N LYS A 59 9.93 0.62 8.60
CA LYS A 59 10.81 1.46 7.80
C LYS A 59 10.98 0.92 6.39
N GLN A 60 11.14 -0.38 6.26
CA GLN A 60 11.31 -1.01 4.96
C GLN A 60 10.08 -0.80 4.08
N ILE A 61 8.89 -1.11 4.60
CA ILE A 61 7.68 -0.99 3.79
C ILE A 61 7.38 0.48 3.44
N ARG A 62 7.60 1.41 4.38
CA ARG A 62 7.42 2.83 4.08
C ARG A 62 8.36 3.27 2.96
N LYS A 63 9.61 2.83 2.99
CA LYS A 63 10.58 3.14 1.95
C LYS A 63 10.12 2.62 0.60
N ILE A 64 9.63 1.37 0.56
CA ILE A 64 9.12 0.77 -0.67
C ILE A 64 7.95 1.61 -1.22
N ILE A 65 7.03 1.99 -0.36
CA ILE A 65 5.86 2.78 -0.76
C ILE A 65 6.31 4.14 -1.32
N PHE A 66 7.23 4.83 -0.66
CA PHE A 66 7.73 6.13 -1.12
C PHE A 66 8.49 6.01 -2.44
N GLU A 67 9.30 4.98 -2.60
CA GLU A 67 10.05 4.78 -3.85
C GLU A 67 9.15 4.47 -5.05
N HIS A 68 7.97 3.92 -4.79
CA HIS A 68 7.01 3.54 -5.83
C HIS A 68 5.70 4.32 -5.72
N PHE A 69 5.78 5.50 -5.12
CA PHE A 69 4.60 6.33 -4.81
C PHE A 69 3.76 6.60 -6.05
N ASP A 70 4.38 7.12 -7.10
CA ASP A 70 3.66 7.47 -8.33
C ASP A 70 3.05 6.25 -8.99
N TYR A 71 3.76 5.13 -8.97
CA TYR A 71 3.28 3.87 -9.51
C TYR A 71 2.02 3.40 -8.75
N ILE A 72 2.05 3.49 -7.42
CA ILE A 72 0.91 3.09 -6.59
C ILE A 72 -0.31 3.96 -6.90
N VAL A 73 -0.09 5.27 -7.00
CA VAL A 73 -1.15 6.22 -7.34
C VAL A 73 -1.75 5.90 -8.71
N ASP A 74 -0.91 5.65 -9.70
CA ASP A 74 -1.37 5.29 -11.05
C ASP A 74 -2.17 4.00 -11.04
N GLN A 75 -1.70 2.99 -10.32
CA GLN A 75 -2.40 1.71 -10.22
C GLN A 75 -3.75 1.86 -9.52
N TRP A 76 -3.81 2.71 -8.50
CA TRP A 76 -5.08 3.00 -7.83
C TRP A 76 -6.08 3.61 -8.81
N GLY A 77 -5.63 4.57 -9.61
CA GLY A 77 -6.47 5.20 -10.62
C GLY A 77 -7.03 4.20 -11.62
N GLU A 78 -6.17 3.30 -12.13
CA GLU A 78 -6.58 2.25 -13.05
C GLU A 78 -7.56 1.28 -12.39
N PHE A 79 -7.30 0.92 -11.14
CA PHE A 79 -8.16 0.02 -10.38
C PHE A 79 -9.56 0.62 -10.21
N GLN A 80 -9.64 1.90 -9.85
CA GLN A 80 -10.92 2.59 -9.70
C GLN A 80 -11.67 2.69 -11.03
N ALA A 81 -10.96 2.91 -12.13
CA ALA A 81 -11.57 3.03 -13.45
C ALA A 81 -12.21 1.72 -13.93
N ARG A 82 -11.77 0.58 -13.42
CA ARG A 82 -12.28 -0.74 -13.79
C ARG A 82 -13.48 -1.19 -12.96
N ARG A 83 -13.87 -0.42 -11.99
CA ARG A 83 -14.95 -0.80 -11.07
C ARG A 83 -16.31 -0.41 -11.60
#